data_908963f30a570ae8772299cae794ed77
#
_entry.id   908963f30a570ae8772299cae794ed77
#
_cell.length_a   1.000
_cell.length_b   1.000
_cell.length_c   1.000
_cell.angle_alpha   90.00
_cell.angle_beta   90.00
_cell.angle_gamma   90.00
#
_symmetry.space_group_name_H-M   'P 1'
#
loop_
_entity.id
_entity.type
_entity.pdbx_description
1 polymer ?
#
loop_
_entity_poly.entity_id
_entity_poly.type
_entity_poly.pdbx_seq_one_letter_code
_entity_poly.pdbx_strand_id
1 'polypeptide(L)'
;VGRVEYMVLRPVSFPEFLSAMDEREAINYLQQVPAPTFTHDKLMQLFHTYALIGGMPEVIAAYSKNKDLLELSSIFDSLITAYMDDVEKYAGTNAQALHIGHAIRASFGQAGQRIKFEGFGNSPYRSRDMGEALRTLEKALLIELIYPSSDVKLPLLPDYRKSPRLQVLDT
;
A
#
# COMPACT_ATOMS: atom_id res chain seq x y z
N VAL A 1 -16.82 5.52 -28.96
CA VAL A 1 -16.74 5.55 -27.51
C VAL A 1 -16.95 4.12 -27.05
N GLY A 2 -16.06 3.57 -26.21
CA GLY A 2 -16.25 2.22 -25.66
C GLY A 2 -15.19 1.19 -26.07
N ARG A 3 -13.97 1.59 -26.40
CA ARG A 3 -12.87 0.66 -26.77
C ARG A 3 -11.68 0.69 -25.80
N VAL A 4 -11.87 1.20 -24.59
CA VAL A 4 -10.81 1.23 -23.57
C VAL A 4 -11.30 0.43 -22.37
N GLU A 5 -10.55 -0.61 -22.02
CA GLU A 5 -10.69 -1.35 -20.80
C GLU A 5 -9.58 -0.91 -19.85
N TYR A 6 -9.94 -0.55 -18.63
CA TYR A 6 -8.97 -0.17 -17.60
C TYR A 6 -8.59 -1.39 -16.79
N MET A 7 -7.31 -1.75 -16.84
CA MET A 7 -6.75 -2.81 -16.01
C MET A 7 -5.88 -2.17 -14.93
N VAL A 8 -6.18 -2.48 -13.67
CA VAL A 8 -5.37 -2.05 -12.53
C VAL A 8 -4.37 -3.13 -12.18
N LEU A 9 -3.08 -2.82 -12.34
CA LEU A 9 -2.01 -3.69 -11.87
C LEU A 9 -1.77 -3.40 -10.38
N ARG A 10 -2.02 -4.38 -9.54
CA ARG A 10 -1.78 -4.30 -8.10
C ARG A 10 -0.42 -4.87 -7.74
N PRO A 11 0.12 -4.57 -6.54
CA PRO A 11 1.28 -5.27 -6.01
C PRO A 11 1.07 -6.80 -6.03
N VAL A 12 2.16 -7.53 -6.09
CA VAL A 12 2.18 -9.00 -6.09
C VAL A 12 1.51 -9.52 -4.83
N SER A 13 0.53 -10.39 -4.96
CA SER A 13 -0.17 -11.01 -3.85
C SER A 13 0.68 -12.09 -3.14
N PHE A 14 0.29 -12.49 -1.94
CA PHE A 14 1.01 -13.54 -1.21
C PHE A 14 1.11 -14.87 -1.98
N PRO A 15 0.08 -15.40 -2.66
CA PRO A 15 0.23 -16.59 -3.51
C PRO A 15 1.22 -16.39 -4.68
N GLU A 16 1.25 -15.21 -5.28
CA GLU A 16 2.20 -14.88 -6.36
C GLU A 16 3.63 -14.75 -5.81
N PHE A 17 3.80 -14.17 -4.61
CA PHE A 17 5.07 -14.18 -3.89
C PHE A 17 5.56 -15.61 -3.64
N LEU A 18 4.71 -16.52 -3.16
CA LEU A 18 5.07 -17.92 -2.98
C LEU A 18 5.54 -18.57 -4.29
N SER A 19 4.89 -18.22 -5.41
CA SER A 19 5.31 -18.68 -6.75
C SER A 19 6.70 -18.15 -7.12
N ALA A 20 6.98 -16.87 -6.86
CA ALA A 20 8.28 -16.25 -7.10
C ALA A 20 9.40 -16.85 -6.23
N MET A 21 9.04 -17.36 -5.05
CA MET A 21 9.97 -18.05 -4.13
C MET A 21 10.13 -19.55 -4.42
N ASP A 22 9.43 -20.11 -5.42
CA ASP A 22 9.33 -21.56 -5.74
C ASP A 22 8.77 -22.41 -4.59
N GLU A 23 7.91 -21.81 -3.74
CA GLU A 23 7.27 -22.45 -2.59
C GLU A 23 5.97 -23.17 -2.99
N ARG A 24 6.06 -24.14 -3.92
CA ARG A 24 4.91 -24.85 -4.50
C ARG A 24 4.07 -25.62 -3.47
N GLU A 25 4.73 -26.22 -2.49
CA GLU A 25 4.02 -26.94 -1.42
C GLU A 25 3.20 -25.96 -0.56
N ALA A 26 3.75 -24.80 -0.24
CA ALA A 26 3.06 -23.76 0.51
C ALA A 26 1.80 -23.26 -0.23
N ILE A 27 1.88 -23.10 -1.55
CA ILE A 27 0.73 -22.76 -2.39
C ILE A 27 -0.36 -23.85 -2.30
N ASN A 28 0.03 -25.11 -2.43
CA ASN A 28 -0.92 -26.24 -2.34
C ASN A 28 -1.61 -26.29 -0.96
N TYR A 29 -0.87 -26.02 0.12
CA TYR A 29 -1.46 -25.99 1.47
C TYR A 29 -2.37 -24.79 1.68
N LEU A 30 -2.02 -23.62 1.12
CA LEU A 30 -2.84 -22.42 1.23
C LEU A 30 -4.21 -22.57 0.54
N GLN A 31 -4.28 -23.42 -0.50
CA GLN A 31 -5.54 -23.70 -1.22
C GLN A 31 -6.47 -24.67 -0.47
N GLN A 32 -5.98 -25.37 0.55
CA GLN A 32 -6.78 -26.28 1.35
C GLN A 32 -7.56 -25.54 2.43
N VAL A 33 -8.85 -25.85 2.57
CA VAL A 33 -9.70 -25.21 3.60
C VAL A 33 -10.39 -26.31 4.42
N PRO A 34 -10.04 -26.43 5.71
CA PRO A 34 -8.97 -25.70 6.42
C PRO A 34 -7.56 -26.15 5.99
N ALA A 35 -6.60 -25.25 6.09
CA ALA A 35 -5.19 -25.61 5.85
C ALA A 35 -4.72 -26.61 6.91
N PRO A 36 -3.83 -27.59 6.55
CA PRO A 36 -3.31 -28.55 7.50
C PRO A 36 -2.56 -27.86 8.65
N THR A 37 -2.82 -28.27 9.89
CA THR A 37 -2.28 -27.62 11.10
C THR A 37 -0.74 -27.62 11.13
N PHE A 38 -0.10 -28.66 10.62
CA PHE A 38 1.36 -28.78 10.58
C PHE A 38 2.05 -27.77 9.63
N THR A 39 1.29 -27.11 8.75
CA THR A 39 1.82 -26.13 7.80
C THR A 39 1.83 -24.71 8.34
N HIS A 40 1.18 -24.49 9.49
CA HIS A 40 0.93 -23.17 10.06
C HIS A 40 2.22 -22.37 10.23
N ASP A 41 3.21 -22.92 10.90
CA ASP A 41 4.45 -22.20 11.21
C ASP A 41 5.21 -21.79 9.93
N LYS A 42 5.31 -22.69 8.95
CA LYS A 42 5.94 -22.40 7.66
C LYS A 42 5.18 -21.29 6.91
N LEU A 43 3.85 -21.41 6.80
CA LEU A 43 3.04 -20.42 6.11
C LEU A 43 3.11 -19.06 6.80
N MET A 44 3.10 -19.00 8.13
CA MET A 44 3.25 -17.76 8.89
C MET A 44 4.63 -17.14 8.71
N GLN A 45 5.70 -17.93 8.71
CA GLN A 45 7.05 -17.42 8.45
C GLN A 45 7.16 -16.79 7.05
N LEU A 46 6.61 -17.45 6.01
CA LEU A 46 6.60 -16.94 4.66
C LEU A 46 5.73 -15.67 4.55
N PHE A 47 4.60 -15.67 5.24
CA PHE A 47 3.72 -14.50 5.28
C PHE A 47 4.36 -13.30 6.00
N HIS A 48 5.08 -13.53 7.11
CA HIS A 48 5.83 -12.47 7.78
C HIS A 48 6.92 -11.88 6.88
N THR A 49 7.64 -12.74 6.13
CA THR A 49 8.62 -12.27 5.14
C THR A 49 7.94 -11.41 4.08
N TYR A 50 6.83 -11.90 3.50
CA TYR A 50 6.05 -11.14 2.52
C TYR A 50 5.54 -9.80 3.09
N ALA A 51 5.01 -9.81 4.31
CA ALA A 51 4.53 -8.59 4.95
C ALA A 51 5.66 -7.57 5.24
N LEU A 52 6.88 -8.05 5.41
CA LEU A 52 8.04 -7.18 5.64
C LEU A 52 8.58 -6.57 4.35
N ILE A 53 8.63 -7.32 3.25
CA ILE A 53 9.21 -6.85 1.98
C ILE A 53 8.20 -6.24 1.02
N GLY A 54 6.91 -6.47 1.25
CA GLY A 54 5.82 -5.98 0.40
C GLY A 54 5.65 -6.76 -0.91
N GLY A 55 4.81 -6.23 -1.78
CA GLY A 55 4.43 -6.82 -3.06
C GLY A 55 5.02 -6.13 -4.30
N MET A 56 5.99 -5.22 -4.14
CA MET A 56 6.63 -4.58 -5.30
C MET A 56 7.44 -5.59 -6.11
N PRO A 57 7.17 -5.72 -7.44
CA PRO A 57 7.81 -6.76 -8.26
C PRO A 57 9.33 -6.72 -8.25
N GLU A 58 9.93 -5.52 -8.26
CA GLU A 58 11.38 -5.35 -8.23
C GLU A 58 11.99 -5.83 -6.92
N VAL A 59 11.34 -5.53 -5.79
CA VAL A 59 11.76 -5.99 -4.45
C VAL A 59 11.70 -7.51 -4.36
N ILE A 60 10.59 -8.11 -4.82
CA ILE A 60 10.42 -9.57 -4.83
C ILE A 60 11.46 -10.24 -5.74
N ALA A 61 11.73 -9.68 -6.92
CA ALA A 61 12.73 -10.19 -7.86
C ALA A 61 14.14 -10.13 -7.29
N ALA A 62 14.49 -9.08 -6.56
CA ALA A 62 15.79 -8.97 -5.88
C ALA A 62 15.87 -9.98 -4.72
N TYR A 63 14.86 -10.01 -3.86
CA TYR A 63 14.82 -10.91 -2.72
C TYR A 63 14.83 -12.40 -3.13
N SER A 64 14.17 -12.76 -4.24
CA SER A 64 14.15 -14.15 -4.72
C SER A 64 15.53 -14.70 -5.06
N LYS A 65 16.47 -13.84 -5.46
CA LYS A 65 17.84 -14.20 -5.84
C LYS A 65 18.75 -14.45 -4.63
N ASN A 66 18.76 -13.51 -3.70
CA ASN A 66 19.78 -13.45 -2.65
C ASN A 66 19.22 -13.77 -1.25
N LYS A 67 17.91 -13.65 -1.05
CA LYS A 67 17.23 -13.77 0.27
C LYS A 67 17.79 -12.80 1.32
N ASP A 68 18.40 -11.70 0.89
CA ASP A 68 19.02 -10.69 1.75
C ASP A 68 18.12 -9.45 1.85
N LEU A 69 17.64 -9.15 3.06
CA LEU A 69 16.82 -7.99 3.35
C LEU A 69 17.60 -6.67 3.29
N LEU A 70 18.90 -6.71 3.56
CA LEU A 70 19.73 -5.51 3.59
C LEU A 70 19.91 -4.91 2.18
N GLU A 71 19.96 -5.75 1.17
CA GLU A 71 20.08 -5.31 -0.23
C GLU A 71 18.81 -4.59 -0.74
N LEU A 72 17.66 -4.80 -0.08
CA LEU A 72 16.40 -4.19 -0.49
C LEU A 72 16.30 -2.70 -0.14
N SER A 73 17.10 -2.22 0.82
CA SER A 73 17.07 -0.83 1.27
C SER A 73 17.28 0.16 0.12
N SER A 74 18.26 -0.11 -0.76
CA SER A 74 18.53 0.75 -1.92
C SER A 74 17.38 0.77 -2.94
N ILE A 75 16.64 -0.33 -3.06
CA ILE A 75 15.48 -0.42 -3.96
C ILE A 75 14.34 0.41 -3.38
N PHE A 76 14.05 0.30 -2.08
CA PHE A 76 13.02 1.11 -1.42
C PHE A 76 13.34 2.61 -1.51
N ASP A 77 14.60 3.01 -1.27
CA ASP A 77 15.04 4.40 -1.38
C ASP A 77 14.83 4.93 -2.81
N SER A 78 15.13 4.12 -3.82
CA SER A 78 14.92 4.46 -5.23
C SER A 78 13.44 4.62 -5.55
N LEU A 79 12.57 3.74 -5.05
CA LEU A 79 11.12 3.81 -5.24
C LEU A 79 10.54 5.07 -4.60
N ILE A 80 10.91 5.37 -3.35
CA ILE A 80 10.45 6.58 -2.66
C ILE A 80 10.93 7.84 -3.41
N THR A 81 12.18 7.85 -3.88
CA THR A 81 12.72 8.94 -4.68
C THR A 81 11.91 9.13 -5.97
N ALA A 82 11.64 8.05 -6.70
CA ALA A 82 10.83 8.10 -7.92
C ALA A 82 9.42 8.64 -7.65
N TYR A 83 8.78 8.23 -6.55
CA TYR A 83 7.47 8.77 -6.16
C TYR A 83 7.55 10.27 -5.84
N MET A 84 8.63 10.71 -5.18
CA MET A 84 8.83 12.12 -4.86
C MET A 84 9.07 12.97 -6.11
N ASP A 85 9.85 12.47 -7.08
CA ASP A 85 10.10 13.15 -8.36
C ASP A 85 8.83 13.26 -9.21
N ASP A 86 7.96 12.25 -9.13
CA ASP A 86 6.69 12.27 -9.84
C ASP A 86 5.65 13.24 -9.23
N VAL A 87 5.82 13.66 -7.98
CA VAL A 87 4.90 14.60 -7.31
C VAL A 87 4.71 15.88 -8.12
N GLU A 88 5.78 16.42 -8.70
CA GLU A 88 5.72 17.64 -9.50
C GLU A 88 4.82 17.51 -10.72
N LYS A 89 4.71 16.32 -11.29
CA LYS A 89 3.85 16.03 -12.45
C LYS A 89 2.36 16.04 -12.09
N TYR A 90 2.03 15.69 -10.84
CA TYR A 90 0.65 15.63 -10.35
C TYR A 90 0.20 16.90 -9.63
N ALA A 91 1.13 17.79 -9.30
CA ALA A 91 0.86 19.04 -8.61
C ALA A 91 0.62 20.18 -9.59
N GLY A 92 -0.51 20.88 -9.45
CA GLY A 92 -0.81 22.08 -10.24
C GLY A 92 -0.07 23.33 -9.75
N THR A 93 0.49 23.29 -8.53
CA THR A 93 1.23 24.40 -7.92
C THR A 93 2.34 23.88 -7.01
N ASN A 94 3.36 24.71 -6.76
CA ASN A 94 4.45 24.37 -5.82
C ASN A 94 3.94 24.08 -4.40
N ALA A 95 2.90 24.79 -3.94
CA ALA A 95 2.30 24.54 -2.64
C ALA A 95 1.67 23.14 -2.59
N GLN A 96 0.96 22.73 -3.65
CA GLN A 96 0.38 21.39 -3.75
C GLN A 96 1.45 20.31 -3.79
N ALA A 97 2.57 20.54 -4.49
CA ALA A 97 3.72 19.63 -4.48
C ALA A 97 4.28 19.40 -3.07
N LEU A 98 4.41 20.47 -2.28
CA LEU A 98 4.84 20.38 -0.89
C LEU A 98 3.87 19.57 -0.03
N HIS A 99 2.55 19.77 -0.20
CA HIS A 99 1.53 19.02 0.55
C HIS A 99 1.55 17.53 0.18
N ILE A 100 1.65 17.19 -1.11
CA ILE A 100 1.72 15.80 -1.59
C ILE A 100 3.01 15.14 -1.10
N GLY A 101 4.15 15.80 -1.23
CA GLY A 101 5.43 15.27 -0.76
C GLY A 101 5.45 15.02 0.76
N HIS A 102 4.83 15.91 1.54
CA HIS A 102 4.64 15.67 2.97
C HIS A 102 3.72 14.47 3.24
N ALA A 103 2.62 14.38 2.49
CA ALA A 103 1.65 13.29 2.64
C ALA A 103 2.29 11.92 2.33
N ILE A 104 3.14 11.80 1.30
CA ILE A 104 3.87 10.56 1.01
C ILE A 104 4.71 10.13 2.21
N ARG A 105 5.61 11.00 2.70
CA ARG A 105 6.51 10.67 3.81
C ARG A 105 5.77 10.29 5.09
N ALA A 106 4.69 11.01 5.41
CA ALA A 106 3.92 10.77 6.62
C ALA A 106 3.04 9.52 6.55
N SER A 107 2.63 9.10 5.36
CA SER A 107 1.71 7.97 5.16
C SER A 107 2.28 6.65 5.65
N PHE A 108 3.55 6.38 5.40
CA PHE A 108 4.19 5.14 5.85
C PHE A 108 4.15 4.97 7.37
N GLY A 109 4.44 6.04 8.12
CA GLY A 109 4.40 6.02 9.58
C GLY A 109 2.99 5.96 10.19
N GLN A 110 1.95 6.19 9.39
CA GLN A 110 0.56 6.18 9.82
C GLN A 110 -0.28 5.09 9.15
N ALA A 111 0.37 4.18 8.45
CA ALA A 111 -0.30 3.03 7.82
C ALA A 111 -1.10 2.23 8.86
N GLY A 112 -2.31 1.82 8.49
CA GLY A 112 -3.22 1.10 9.36
C GLY A 112 -3.90 1.94 10.46
N GLN A 113 -3.57 3.23 10.60
CA GLN A 113 -4.14 4.10 11.64
C GLN A 113 -5.33 4.90 11.13
N ARG A 114 -6.21 5.30 12.06
CA ARG A 114 -7.26 6.27 11.77
C ARG A 114 -6.64 7.67 11.78
N ILE A 115 -6.77 8.40 10.66
CA ILE A 115 -6.11 9.69 10.46
C ILE A 115 -7.10 10.86 10.49
N LYS A 116 -6.59 12.04 10.85
CA LYS A 116 -7.22 13.34 10.60
C LYS A 116 -6.43 14.06 9.51
N PHE A 117 -7.11 14.80 8.64
CA PHE A 117 -6.43 15.56 7.60
C PHE A 117 -5.72 16.79 8.17
N GLU A 118 -6.34 17.44 9.14
CA GLU A 118 -5.69 18.55 9.84
C GLU A 118 -4.54 18.06 10.70
N GLY A 119 -3.37 18.67 10.53
CA GLY A 119 -2.17 18.27 11.25
C GLY A 119 -1.62 16.91 10.89
N PHE A 120 -2.04 16.31 9.74
CA PHE A 120 -1.55 15.00 9.31
C PHE A 120 -0.02 14.97 9.24
N GLY A 121 0.59 13.97 9.86
CA GLY A 121 2.04 13.85 9.92
C GLY A 121 2.72 15.02 10.67
N ASN A 122 2.06 15.61 11.66
CA ASN A 122 2.51 16.79 12.41
C ASN A 122 2.75 18.03 11.52
N SER A 123 2.03 18.15 10.41
CA SER A 123 2.13 19.30 9.52
C SER A 123 1.33 20.50 10.04
N PRO A 124 1.71 21.75 9.66
CA PRO A 124 0.92 22.93 9.90
C PRO A 124 -0.20 23.14 8.86
N TYR A 125 -0.38 22.19 7.95
CA TYR A 125 -1.29 22.31 6.81
C TYR A 125 -2.77 22.17 7.22
N ARG A 126 -3.62 22.90 6.53
CA ARG A 126 -5.06 22.87 6.76
C ARG A 126 -5.67 21.53 6.28
N SER A 127 -6.77 21.15 6.92
CA SER A 127 -7.52 19.93 6.57
C SER A 127 -7.87 19.83 5.08
N ARG A 128 -8.22 20.97 4.44
CA ARG A 128 -8.55 21.01 3.01
C ARG A 128 -7.35 20.61 2.14
N ASP A 129 -6.21 21.25 2.39
CA ASP A 129 -5.00 21.10 1.57
C ASP A 129 -4.44 19.68 1.71
N MET A 130 -4.38 19.18 2.93
CA MET A 130 -3.95 17.82 3.21
C MET A 130 -4.94 16.77 2.70
N GLY A 131 -6.24 17.02 2.81
CA GLY A 131 -7.26 16.14 2.26
C GLY A 131 -7.21 16.08 0.73
N GLU A 132 -6.83 17.16 0.03
CA GLU A 132 -6.59 17.15 -1.41
C GLU A 132 -5.35 16.35 -1.77
N ALA A 133 -4.25 16.53 -1.04
CA ALA A 133 -3.00 15.80 -1.23
C ALA A 133 -3.21 14.29 -1.05
N LEU A 134 -3.86 13.86 0.04
CA LEU A 134 -4.15 12.44 0.29
C LEU A 134 -5.06 11.82 -0.77
N ARG A 135 -6.08 12.55 -1.25
CA ARG A 135 -6.91 12.07 -2.37
C ARG A 135 -6.15 11.99 -3.69
N THR A 136 -5.14 12.83 -3.89
CA THR A 136 -4.24 12.72 -5.05
C THR A 136 -3.42 11.42 -4.98
N LEU A 137 -2.88 11.08 -3.80
CA LEU A 137 -2.16 9.82 -3.58
C LEU A 137 -3.08 8.60 -3.74
N GLU A 138 -4.33 8.68 -3.30
CA GLU A 138 -5.33 7.63 -3.48
C GLU A 138 -5.63 7.39 -4.97
N LYS A 139 -5.78 8.46 -5.77
CA LYS A 139 -5.95 8.35 -7.23
C LYS A 139 -4.71 7.76 -7.92
N ALA A 140 -3.53 8.04 -7.39
CA ALA A 140 -2.27 7.48 -7.87
C ALA A 140 -2.03 6.03 -7.40
N LEU A 141 -2.96 5.45 -6.63
CA LEU A 141 -2.86 4.09 -6.07
C LEU A 141 -1.64 3.90 -5.17
N LEU A 142 -1.22 4.92 -4.43
CA LEU A 142 -0.17 4.82 -3.41
C LEU A 142 -0.76 4.53 -2.03
N ILE A 143 -1.93 5.05 -1.76
CA ILE A 143 -2.67 4.83 -0.51
C ILE A 143 -4.14 4.53 -0.79
N GLU A 144 -4.83 4.04 0.23
CA GLU A 144 -6.28 3.90 0.26
C GLU A 144 -6.84 4.53 1.54
N LEU A 145 -7.92 5.30 1.40
CA LEU A 145 -8.63 5.94 2.50
C LEU A 145 -9.90 5.14 2.82
N ILE A 146 -9.82 4.27 3.81
CA ILE A 146 -10.91 3.38 4.20
C ILE A 146 -11.82 4.09 5.19
N TYR A 147 -13.01 4.49 4.72
CA TYR A 147 -14.02 5.14 5.55
C TYR A 147 -14.89 4.10 6.25
N PRO A 148 -15.26 4.32 7.53
CA PRO A 148 -16.16 3.43 8.24
C PRO A 148 -17.58 3.53 7.66
N SER A 149 -18.34 2.45 7.72
CA SER A 149 -19.79 2.51 7.59
C SER A 149 -20.44 2.75 8.96
N SER A 150 -21.43 3.61 8.99
CA SER A 150 -22.23 3.89 10.21
C SER A 150 -23.51 3.07 10.26
N ASP A 151 -23.86 2.38 9.18
CA ASP A 151 -25.06 1.54 9.05
C ASP A 151 -24.63 0.10 8.69
N VAL A 152 -25.38 -0.86 9.19
CA VAL A 152 -25.23 -2.29 8.89
C VAL A 152 -26.17 -2.76 7.78
N LYS A 153 -27.01 -1.87 7.24
CA LYS A 153 -27.92 -2.17 6.14
C LYS A 153 -27.18 -2.22 4.81
N LEU A 154 -27.54 -3.17 3.98
CA LEU A 154 -27.00 -3.28 2.62
C LEU A 154 -27.71 -2.33 1.64
N PRO A 155 -26.99 -1.69 0.69
CA PRO A 155 -25.53 -1.75 0.55
C PRO A 155 -24.79 -0.96 1.62
N LEU A 156 -23.65 -1.46 2.10
CA LEU A 156 -22.80 -0.74 3.05
C LEU A 156 -22.23 0.51 2.37
N LEU A 157 -22.56 1.69 2.89
CA LEU A 157 -22.06 2.96 2.36
C LEU A 157 -21.01 3.56 3.29
N PRO A 158 -19.91 4.12 2.74
CA PRO A 158 -18.89 4.79 3.54
C PRO A 158 -19.43 6.12 4.11
N ASP A 159 -19.16 6.39 5.38
CA ASP A 159 -19.46 7.67 6.02
C ASP A 159 -18.26 8.62 5.90
N TYR A 160 -18.24 9.42 4.84
CA TYR A 160 -17.18 10.39 4.54
C TYR A 160 -17.07 11.55 5.56
N ARG A 161 -18.01 11.69 6.49
CA ARG A 161 -17.92 12.67 7.58
C ARG A 161 -17.01 12.20 8.70
N LYS A 162 -16.67 10.91 8.71
CA LYS A 162 -15.79 10.32 9.73
C LYS A 162 -14.36 10.24 9.21
N SER A 163 -13.43 10.23 10.15
CA SER A 163 -12.00 10.05 9.87
C SER A 163 -11.74 8.69 9.25
N PRO A 164 -11.09 8.63 8.09
CA PRO A 164 -10.73 7.36 7.47
C PRO A 164 -9.58 6.66 8.18
N ARG A 165 -9.42 5.36 7.92
CA ARG A 165 -8.19 4.63 8.16
C ARG A 165 -7.33 4.73 6.91
N LEU A 166 -6.08 5.09 7.08
CA LEU A 166 -5.12 5.12 5.98
C LEU A 166 -4.51 3.73 5.82
N GLN A 167 -4.47 3.26 4.59
CA GLN A 167 -3.73 2.05 4.21
C GLN A 167 -2.76 2.42 3.09
N VAL A 168 -1.51 2.03 3.22
CA VAL A 168 -0.55 2.07 2.11
C VAL A 168 -0.79 0.81 1.27
N LEU A 169 -0.81 0.94 -0.05
CA LEU A 169 -1.12 -0.19 -0.93
C LEU A 169 0.04 -1.17 -1.06
N ASP A 170 1.25 -0.68 -0.81
CA ASP A 170 2.45 -1.50 -0.62
C ASP A 170 3.44 -0.78 0.30
N THR A 171 4.25 -1.54 1.02
CA THR A 171 5.22 -1.02 2.00
C THR A 171 6.64 -1.38 1.62
#